data_eb75ced541225bccbc4ee7cae54e0a25
#
_entry.id   eb75ced541225bccbc4ee7cae54e0a25
#
_cell.length_a   1.000
_cell.length_b   1.000
_cell.length_c   1.000
_cell.angle_alpha   90.00
_cell.angle_beta   90.00
_cell.angle_gamma   90.00
#
_symmetry.space_group_name_H-M   'P 1'
#
loop_
_entity.id
_entity.type
_entity.pdbx_description
1 polymer ?
#
loop_
_entity_poly.entity_id
_entity_poly.type
_entity_poly.pdbx_seq_one_letter_code
_entity_poly.pdbx_strand_id
1 'polypeptide(L)'
;MISRTQSIFAAAGIAVLLVLVQVHAALSHSAGTTSSGGLAAMAPTAGCGKAPTLRSGTYSIQNNGKNRSYILRIPDGYDNNRPYRLIFGFHWLNGTATDVATGQTVQRDVWAYYGLQRLADNSAIFVAPQGLNNGWANSGGEDVTLVDNILRQIEADLCVDTSQRFALGFSYGGAMSYSLACSRPTVFRAVAVQSGGLLSGCSGGTQPIAYLGIHGIRDSVLGVGSGRSLRDTFVRNNGCTAQNPPEPSQGSLTHRVTTYSGCRAGYPVAWAAFDEGHIAAPQDGAPGDSGSRTWVPAEVWKFFTQFSSTATPSPSPSPSATPSPSPSPTPGTGACRVAYTMNSWNNGFTTAISITNTGSTALNGWSLSFTLPSGQAITSGWNATYSPTTGTVNAANVGYNAALAPGASLEIGFQATHSGNTSKPSSFTLNGNTCTTA
;
A
#
# COMPACT_ATOMS: atom_id res chain seq x y z
N MET A 1 -25.07 -65.87 -19.97
CA MET A 1 -24.58 -66.32 -21.31
C MET A 1 -23.34 -65.52 -21.60
N ILE A 2 -22.17 -66.16 -21.55
CA ILE A 2 -21.13 -66.28 -22.58
C ILE A 2 -20.44 -64.92 -22.87
N SER A 3 -19.12 -64.72 -22.87
CA SER A 3 -17.92 -65.57 -22.87
C SER A 3 -16.68 -64.73 -22.55
N ARG A 4 -15.73 -65.39 -21.93
CA ARG A 4 -14.32 -64.99 -21.75
C ARG A 4 -13.60 -64.77 -23.09
N THR A 5 -12.59 -63.94 -23.15
CA THR A 5 -11.31 -64.35 -23.76
C THR A 5 -10.13 -63.63 -23.10
N GLN A 6 -9.23 -64.43 -22.55
CA GLN A 6 -7.86 -64.07 -22.14
C GLN A 6 -6.96 -64.12 -23.38
N SER A 7 -5.95 -63.24 -23.45
CA SER A 7 -4.80 -63.51 -24.28
C SER A 7 -3.52 -63.12 -23.51
N ILE A 8 -2.75 -64.14 -23.26
CA ILE A 8 -1.38 -64.13 -22.72
C ILE A 8 -0.44 -63.89 -23.90
N PHE A 9 0.58 -63.02 -23.80
CA PHE A 9 1.82 -63.12 -24.57
C PHE A 9 3.03 -62.83 -23.68
N ALA A 10 4.02 -63.62 -23.98
CA ALA A 10 5.21 -63.99 -23.21
C ALA A 10 6.31 -62.95 -23.22
N ALA A 11 7.22 -63.12 -22.30
CA ALA A 11 8.45 -62.43 -22.06
C ALA A 11 9.49 -62.61 -23.18
N ALA A 12 10.31 -61.55 -23.42
CA ALA A 12 11.64 -61.66 -23.95
C ALA A 12 12.56 -60.70 -23.20
N GLY A 13 13.50 -61.26 -22.45
CA GLY A 13 14.52 -60.49 -21.73
C GLY A 13 15.64 -60.03 -22.66
N ILE A 14 16.08 -58.81 -22.45
CA ILE A 14 17.39 -58.32 -22.95
C ILE A 14 18.11 -57.72 -21.75
N ALA A 15 19.20 -58.39 -21.35
CA ALA A 15 20.18 -57.89 -20.39
C ALA A 15 21.04 -56.80 -21.06
N VAL A 16 21.00 -55.60 -20.56
CA VAL A 16 21.95 -54.54 -20.92
C VAL A 16 22.81 -54.23 -19.69
N LEU A 17 24.09 -54.46 -19.86
CA LEU A 17 25.17 -54.19 -18.93
C LEU A 17 25.28 -52.67 -18.74
N LEU A 18 24.97 -52.14 -17.56
CA LEU A 18 25.22 -50.73 -17.20
C LEU A 18 26.54 -50.62 -16.46
N VAL A 19 27.52 -50.02 -17.10
CA VAL A 19 28.78 -49.58 -16.51
C VAL A 19 28.48 -48.35 -15.63
N LEU A 20 28.64 -48.49 -14.31
CA LEU A 20 28.55 -47.40 -13.34
C LEU A 20 29.82 -46.57 -13.39
N VAL A 21 29.74 -45.38 -14.00
CA VAL A 21 30.71 -44.30 -13.81
C VAL A 21 30.20 -43.45 -12.62
N GLN A 22 30.88 -43.59 -11.49
CA GLN A 22 30.63 -42.69 -10.34
C GLN A 22 31.26 -41.32 -10.60
N VAL A 23 30.44 -40.33 -10.93
CA VAL A 23 30.84 -38.92 -10.90
C VAL A 23 30.51 -38.40 -9.51
N HIS A 24 31.52 -38.14 -8.71
CA HIS A 24 31.36 -37.41 -7.44
C HIS A 24 31.10 -35.93 -7.76
N ALA A 25 29.84 -35.52 -7.77
CA ALA A 25 29.48 -34.14 -7.76
C ALA A 25 29.55 -33.60 -6.29
N ALA A 26 30.53 -32.77 -6.03
CA ALA A 26 30.64 -32.03 -4.80
C ALA A 26 29.43 -31.03 -4.74
N LEU A 27 28.48 -31.33 -3.88
CA LEU A 27 27.39 -30.40 -3.55
C LEU A 27 27.97 -29.26 -2.68
N SER A 28 28.36 -28.17 -3.31
CA SER A 28 28.55 -26.90 -2.62
C SER A 28 27.15 -26.39 -2.19
N HIS A 29 26.87 -26.49 -0.90
CA HIS A 29 25.72 -25.83 -0.29
C HIS A 29 25.96 -24.31 -0.33
N SER A 30 25.42 -23.68 -1.35
CA SER A 30 25.22 -22.25 -1.35
C SER A 30 24.13 -21.95 -0.31
N ALA A 31 24.52 -21.43 0.83
CA ALA A 31 23.58 -20.87 1.80
C ALA A 31 22.84 -19.74 1.13
N GLY A 32 21.60 -20.01 0.74
CA GLY A 32 20.68 -18.98 0.26
C GLY A 32 20.45 -17.96 1.38
N THR A 33 21.09 -16.81 1.28
CA THR A 33 20.71 -15.64 2.06
C THR A 33 19.30 -15.25 1.64
N THR A 34 18.32 -15.59 2.46
CA THR A 34 16.97 -15.02 2.37
C THR A 34 17.11 -13.52 2.55
N SER A 35 17.05 -12.79 1.45
CA SER A 35 16.91 -11.34 1.45
C SER A 35 15.61 -11.02 2.19
N SER A 36 15.73 -10.60 3.43
CA SER A 36 14.66 -9.94 4.16
C SER A 36 14.38 -8.63 3.41
N GLY A 37 13.30 -8.60 2.63
CA GLY A 37 12.77 -7.39 2.03
C GLY A 37 12.34 -6.44 3.16
N GLY A 38 13.29 -5.70 3.70
CA GLY A 38 13.01 -4.60 4.62
C GLY A 38 12.18 -3.56 3.87
N LEU A 39 11.10 -3.12 4.49
CA LEU A 39 10.38 -1.92 4.06
C LEU A 39 11.41 -0.79 3.94
N ALA A 40 11.57 -0.22 2.74
CA ALA A 40 12.49 0.88 2.54
C ALA A 40 12.13 2.02 3.50
N ALA A 41 13.11 2.57 4.19
CA ALA A 41 12.92 3.78 4.99
C ALA A 41 12.44 4.90 4.04
N MET A 42 11.20 5.35 4.26
CA MET A 42 10.59 6.36 3.40
C MET A 42 11.00 7.74 3.91
N ALA A 43 11.41 8.61 2.98
CA ALA A 43 11.82 9.98 3.30
C ALA A 43 10.62 10.82 3.80
N PRO A 44 10.86 11.84 4.65
CA PRO A 44 9.87 12.84 4.99
C PRO A 44 9.27 13.48 3.73
N THR A 45 7.98 13.83 3.79
CA THR A 45 7.29 14.45 2.65
C THR A 45 7.80 15.87 2.36
N ALA A 46 7.49 16.37 1.16
CA ALA A 46 7.90 17.70 0.71
C ALA A 46 7.38 18.84 1.61
N GLY A 47 6.35 18.59 2.41
CA GLY A 47 5.82 19.55 3.39
C GLY A 47 6.66 19.69 4.67
N CYS A 48 7.60 18.75 4.92
CA CYS A 48 8.45 18.82 6.11
C CYS A 48 9.40 20.04 6.04
N GLY A 49 9.52 20.75 7.15
CA GLY A 49 10.32 21.97 7.27
C GLY A 49 9.69 23.22 6.66
N LYS A 50 8.52 23.13 6.04
CA LYS A 50 7.81 24.26 5.44
C LYS A 50 6.68 24.76 6.33
N ALA A 51 6.45 26.08 6.34
CA ALA A 51 5.25 26.62 6.94
C ALA A 51 4.01 26.12 6.18
N PRO A 52 3.07 25.41 6.83
CA PRO A 52 1.92 24.83 6.15
C PRO A 52 0.91 25.90 5.72
N THR A 53 0.35 25.75 4.53
CA THR A 53 -0.79 26.56 4.06
C THR A 53 -2.12 25.91 4.39
N LEU A 54 -2.17 24.57 4.45
CA LEU A 54 -3.34 23.83 4.89
C LEU A 54 -3.61 24.04 6.39
N ARG A 55 -4.89 24.05 6.75
CA ARG A 55 -5.39 24.12 8.13
C ARG A 55 -6.46 23.05 8.32
N SER A 56 -6.83 22.75 9.55
CA SER A 56 -8.00 21.92 9.80
C SER A 56 -9.25 22.56 9.19
N GLY A 57 -10.03 21.78 8.41
CA GLY A 57 -11.21 22.29 7.71
C GLY A 57 -11.63 21.41 6.52
N THR A 58 -12.64 21.89 5.79
CA THR A 58 -13.17 21.24 4.60
C THR A 58 -12.50 21.79 3.34
N TYR A 59 -12.09 20.90 2.47
CA TYR A 59 -11.44 21.23 1.19
C TYR A 59 -12.21 20.65 0.02
N SER A 60 -12.23 21.40 -1.09
CA SER A 60 -12.67 20.90 -2.39
C SER A 60 -11.45 20.48 -3.23
N ILE A 61 -11.59 19.43 -4.00
CA ILE A 61 -10.55 18.89 -4.86
C ILE A 61 -11.14 18.39 -6.18
N GLN A 62 -10.48 18.70 -7.29
CA GLN A 62 -10.86 18.17 -8.60
C GLN A 62 -10.39 16.71 -8.74
N ASN A 63 -11.30 15.84 -9.15
CA ASN A 63 -11.03 14.43 -9.36
C ASN A 63 -11.79 13.92 -10.58
N ASN A 64 -11.08 13.59 -11.66
CA ASN A 64 -11.66 13.12 -12.93
C ASN A 64 -12.79 14.01 -13.46
N GLY A 65 -12.57 15.34 -13.42
CA GLY A 65 -13.56 16.34 -13.88
C GLY A 65 -14.74 16.56 -12.93
N LYS A 66 -14.75 15.93 -11.75
CA LYS A 66 -15.78 16.10 -10.71
C LYS A 66 -15.22 16.89 -9.55
N ASN A 67 -16.02 17.77 -8.97
CA ASN A 67 -15.68 18.43 -7.73
C ASN A 67 -15.97 17.48 -6.56
N ARG A 68 -14.95 17.11 -5.80
CA ARG A 68 -15.03 16.25 -4.62
C ARG A 68 -14.61 17.06 -3.40
N SER A 69 -14.83 16.52 -2.21
CA SER A 69 -14.41 17.18 -0.98
C SER A 69 -13.85 16.19 0.02
N TYR A 70 -13.14 16.73 1.02
CA TYR A 70 -12.69 16.00 2.19
C TYR A 70 -12.56 16.95 3.38
N ILE A 71 -12.61 16.40 4.59
CA ILE A 71 -12.32 17.11 5.84
C ILE A 71 -10.92 16.70 6.29
N LEU A 72 -10.09 17.72 6.58
CA LEU A 72 -8.75 17.56 7.11
C LEU A 72 -8.73 17.99 8.59
N ARG A 73 -8.13 17.17 9.45
CA ARG A 73 -7.82 17.50 10.83
C ARG A 73 -6.31 17.41 11.04
N ILE A 74 -5.69 18.56 11.28
CA ILE A 74 -4.27 18.67 11.63
C ILE A 74 -4.17 18.73 13.15
N PRO A 75 -3.18 18.10 13.80
CA PRO A 75 -2.96 18.16 15.23
C PRO A 75 -2.88 19.60 15.76
N ASP A 76 -3.39 19.82 16.97
CA ASP A 76 -3.13 21.06 17.67
C ASP A 76 -1.62 21.13 18.01
N GLY A 77 -1.01 22.30 17.83
CA GLY A 77 0.45 22.44 17.99
C GLY A 77 1.26 21.68 16.94
N TYR A 78 0.72 21.54 15.71
CA TYR A 78 1.43 20.89 14.60
C TYR A 78 2.84 21.47 14.40
N ASP A 79 3.84 20.58 14.38
CA ASP A 79 5.24 20.89 14.11
C ASP A 79 5.62 20.38 12.72
N ASN A 80 5.98 21.28 11.82
CA ASN A 80 6.36 20.95 10.45
C ASN A 80 7.70 20.21 10.33
N ASN A 81 8.48 20.10 11.41
CA ASN A 81 9.71 19.32 11.45
C ASN A 81 9.49 17.87 11.97
N ARG A 82 8.29 17.57 12.45
CA ARG A 82 7.92 16.27 12.95
C ARG A 82 7.07 15.52 11.92
N PRO A 83 7.50 14.36 11.39
CA PRO A 83 6.66 13.53 10.54
C PRO A 83 5.49 12.92 11.31
N TYR A 84 4.26 13.12 10.82
CA TYR A 84 3.03 12.63 11.43
C TYR A 84 2.48 11.40 10.70
N ARG A 85 1.79 10.53 11.43
CA ARG A 85 0.91 9.52 10.86
C ARG A 85 -0.19 10.20 10.07
N LEU A 86 -0.62 9.57 8.95
CA LEU A 86 -1.74 10.05 8.13
C LEU A 86 -2.81 8.96 8.09
N ILE A 87 -4.00 9.26 8.58
CA ILE A 87 -5.08 8.29 8.76
C ILE A 87 -6.32 8.73 7.98
N PHE A 88 -6.76 7.91 7.04
CA PHE A 88 -7.98 8.09 6.26
C PHE A 88 -9.13 7.33 6.93
N GLY A 89 -10.23 8.04 7.24
CA GLY A 89 -11.50 7.46 7.70
C GLY A 89 -12.58 7.57 6.63
N PHE A 90 -13.14 6.43 6.20
CA PHE A 90 -14.16 6.37 5.15
C PHE A 90 -15.54 6.12 5.75
N HIS A 91 -16.53 6.98 5.41
CA HIS A 91 -17.89 6.85 5.91
C HIS A 91 -18.62 5.62 5.30
N TRP A 92 -19.68 5.18 5.96
CA TRP A 92 -20.59 4.12 5.51
C TRP A 92 -21.59 4.62 4.47
N LEU A 93 -22.42 3.74 3.92
CA LEU A 93 -23.48 4.12 3.00
C LEU A 93 -24.46 5.09 3.66
N ASN A 94 -24.76 6.19 2.97
CA ASN A 94 -25.55 7.33 3.45
C ASN A 94 -24.92 8.12 4.61
N GLY A 95 -23.73 7.76 5.06
CA GLY A 95 -22.92 8.60 5.93
C GLY A 95 -22.18 9.69 5.16
N THR A 96 -21.51 10.58 5.88
CA THR A 96 -20.78 11.71 5.32
C THR A 96 -19.38 11.84 5.92
N ALA A 97 -18.52 12.62 5.26
CA ALA A 97 -17.23 13.01 5.82
C ALA A 97 -17.39 13.69 7.20
N THR A 98 -18.47 14.44 7.40
CA THR A 98 -18.77 15.11 8.69
C THR A 98 -19.08 14.08 9.78
N ASP A 99 -19.83 13.01 9.47
CA ASP A 99 -20.12 11.96 10.44
C ASP A 99 -18.84 11.28 10.94
N VAL A 100 -17.89 11.03 10.04
CA VAL A 100 -16.58 10.49 10.40
C VAL A 100 -15.75 11.49 11.19
N ALA A 101 -15.64 12.73 10.70
CA ALA A 101 -14.78 13.73 11.31
C ALA A 101 -15.25 14.17 12.71
N THR A 102 -16.55 14.10 12.99
CA THR A 102 -17.12 14.54 14.28
C THR A 102 -17.57 13.39 15.17
N GLY A 103 -17.76 12.20 14.62
CA GLY A 103 -18.30 11.05 15.34
C GLY A 103 -19.77 11.18 15.77
N GLN A 104 -20.49 12.21 15.29
CA GLN A 104 -21.82 12.60 15.78
C GLN A 104 -22.88 11.50 15.72
N THR A 105 -22.74 10.53 14.81
CA THR A 105 -23.71 9.45 14.63
C THR A 105 -23.71 8.47 15.80
N VAL A 106 -22.56 8.25 16.45
CA VAL A 106 -22.40 7.37 17.61
C VAL A 106 -22.28 8.20 18.89
N GLN A 107 -21.25 9.06 18.96
CA GLN A 107 -21.04 9.99 20.06
C GLN A 107 -20.09 11.11 19.61
N ARG A 108 -20.62 12.33 19.49
CA ARG A 108 -19.86 13.50 19.02
C ARG A 108 -18.54 13.66 19.79
N ASP A 109 -17.49 13.93 19.06
CA ASP A 109 -16.10 14.14 19.48
C ASP A 109 -15.43 12.91 20.13
N VAL A 110 -16.16 12.05 20.81
CA VAL A 110 -15.62 10.81 21.38
C VAL A 110 -15.32 9.79 20.30
N TRP A 111 -16.18 9.71 19.28
CA TRP A 111 -16.05 8.74 18.17
C TRP A 111 -15.54 9.38 16.87
N ALA A 112 -15.00 10.61 16.93
CA ALA A 112 -14.38 11.26 15.79
C ALA A 112 -13.27 10.38 15.18
N TYR A 113 -13.32 10.22 13.85
CA TYR A 113 -12.46 9.29 13.10
C TYR A 113 -12.46 7.88 13.70
N TYR A 114 -13.65 7.34 13.96
CA TYR A 114 -13.83 6.03 14.60
C TYR A 114 -13.16 5.94 15.97
N GLY A 115 -13.18 7.05 16.74
CA GLY A 115 -12.56 7.16 18.06
C GLY A 115 -11.03 7.30 18.07
N LEU A 116 -10.37 7.26 16.90
CA LEU A 116 -8.92 7.33 16.81
C LEU A 116 -8.37 8.73 17.09
N GLN A 117 -9.12 9.80 16.81
CA GLN A 117 -8.63 11.15 17.06
C GLN A 117 -8.27 11.36 18.54
N ARG A 118 -9.10 10.88 19.44
CA ARG A 118 -8.84 10.93 20.89
C ARG A 118 -7.62 10.12 21.29
N LEU A 119 -7.47 8.91 20.75
CA LEU A 119 -6.33 8.01 21.05
C LEU A 119 -5.02 8.51 20.45
N ALA A 120 -5.09 9.24 19.35
CA ALA A 120 -3.91 9.81 18.72
C ALA A 120 -3.27 10.93 19.54
N ASP A 121 -4.02 11.62 20.39
CA ASP A 121 -3.53 12.70 21.24
C ASP A 121 -2.56 13.64 20.49
N ASN A 122 -3.05 14.22 19.41
CA ASN A 122 -2.27 15.10 18.51
C ASN A 122 -1.02 14.45 17.84
N SER A 123 -0.96 13.12 17.74
CA SER A 123 0.14 12.43 17.06
C SER A 123 -0.15 12.00 15.61
N ALA A 124 -1.32 12.35 15.07
CA ALA A 124 -1.73 11.98 13.72
C ALA A 124 -2.51 13.09 13.00
N ILE A 125 -2.37 13.13 11.69
CA ILE A 125 -3.21 13.90 10.76
C ILE A 125 -4.34 12.99 10.31
N PHE A 126 -5.58 13.50 10.31
CA PHE A 126 -6.75 12.74 9.91
C PHE A 126 -7.42 13.33 8.68
N VAL A 127 -7.96 12.45 7.84
CA VAL A 127 -8.67 12.79 6.61
C VAL A 127 -9.98 12.02 6.55
N ALA A 128 -11.09 12.73 6.33
CA ALA A 128 -12.37 12.13 6.02
C ALA A 128 -12.80 12.55 4.60
N PRO A 129 -12.58 11.73 3.57
CA PRO A 129 -13.07 12.02 2.22
C PRO A 129 -14.58 11.87 2.13
N GLN A 130 -15.21 12.61 1.19
CA GLN A 130 -16.63 12.50 0.87
C GLN A 130 -16.84 11.63 -0.37
N GLY A 131 -17.55 10.53 -0.21
CA GLY A 131 -17.99 9.67 -1.30
C GLY A 131 -19.11 10.27 -2.12
N LEU A 132 -19.14 9.97 -3.43
CA LEU A 132 -20.27 10.36 -4.30
C LEU A 132 -21.54 9.63 -3.87
N ASN A 133 -22.65 10.36 -3.84
CA ASN A 133 -23.95 9.84 -3.39
C ASN A 133 -23.86 9.15 -2.03
N ASN A 134 -23.03 9.68 -1.14
CA ASN A 134 -22.75 9.12 0.18
C ASN A 134 -22.38 7.63 0.16
N GLY A 135 -21.56 7.22 -0.81
CA GLY A 135 -21.09 5.84 -0.97
C GLY A 135 -19.73 5.76 -1.68
N TRP A 136 -19.22 4.56 -1.86
CA TRP A 136 -17.89 4.28 -2.41
C TRP A 136 -17.99 3.23 -3.52
N ALA A 137 -18.75 3.53 -4.57
CA ALA A 137 -18.87 2.63 -5.72
C ALA A 137 -17.54 2.41 -6.45
N ASN A 138 -16.65 3.38 -6.35
CA ASN A 138 -15.30 3.34 -6.91
C ASN A 138 -15.28 2.93 -8.39
N SER A 139 -16.27 3.38 -9.16
CA SER A 139 -16.42 3.04 -10.57
C SER A 139 -15.18 3.46 -11.37
N GLY A 140 -14.54 2.51 -12.04
CA GLY A 140 -13.30 2.77 -12.76
C GLY A 140 -12.12 3.22 -11.89
N GLY A 141 -12.17 3.02 -10.56
CA GLY A 141 -11.12 3.43 -9.63
C GLY A 141 -11.17 4.91 -9.23
N GLU A 142 -12.31 5.59 -9.45
CA GLU A 142 -12.42 7.03 -9.21
C GLU A 142 -12.21 7.44 -7.74
N ASP A 143 -12.64 6.62 -6.77
CA ASP A 143 -12.44 6.92 -5.36
C ASP A 143 -11.00 6.62 -4.90
N VAL A 144 -10.35 5.62 -5.47
CA VAL A 144 -8.91 5.40 -5.28
C VAL A 144 -8.12 6.58 -5.83
N THR A 145 -8.47 7.10 -7.01
CA THR A 145 -7.86 8.30 -7.59
C THR A 145 -8.09 9.54 -6.71
N LEU A 146 -9.26 9.67 -6.09
CA LEU A 146 -9.52 10.73 -5.10
C LEU A 146 -8.52 10.66 -3.94
N VAL A 147 -8.31 9.47 -3.38
CA VAL A 147 -7.36 9.27 -2.29
C VAL A 147 -5.94 9.65 -2.71
N ASP A 148 -5.49 9.24 -3.90
CA ASP A 148 -4.19 9.61 -4.45
C ASP A 148 -4.04 11.14 -4.61
N ASN A 149 -5.10 11.83 -5.04
CA ASN A 149 -5.11 13.29 -5.19
C ASN A 149 -5.02 13.99 -3.83
N ILE A 150 -5.76 13.51 -2.83
CA ILE A 150 -5.72 14.05 -1.47
C ILE A 150 -4.34 13.82 -0.84
N LEU A 151 -3.76 12.61 -0.98
CA LEU A 151 -2.40 12.30 -0.52
C LEU A 151 -1.39 13.30 -1.08
N ARG A 152 -1.40 13.51 -2.42
CA ARG A 152 -0.49 14.46 -3.07
C ARG A 152 -0.63 15.88 -2.53
N GLN A 153 -1.86 16.36 -2.31
CA GLN A 153 -2.10 17.70 -1.78
C GLN A 153 -1.59 17.84 -0.35
N ILE A 154 -1.88 16.87 0.50
CA ILE A 154 -1.47 16.89 1.91
C ILE A 154 0.06 16.79 2.04
N GLU A 155 0.68 15.88 1.34
CA GLU A 155 2.12 15.60 1.44
C GLU A 155 3.01 16.68 0.79
N ALA A 156 2.45 17.46 -0.13
CA ALA A 156 3.14 18.63 -0.65
C ALA A 156 3.27 19.78 0.37
N ASP A 157 2.38 19.82 1.38
CA ASP A 157 2.23 20.92 2.33
C ASP A 157 2.48 20.53 3.79
N LEU A 158 2.18 19.29 4.18
CA LEU A 158 2.33 18.81 5.55
C LEU A 158 3.43 17.75 5.68
N CYS A 159 4.07 17.72 6.85
CA CYS A 159 5.09 16.74 7.19
C CYS A 159 4.45 15.41 7.59
N VAL A 160 4.42 14.45 6.66
CA VAL A 160 3.86 13.11 6.83
C VAL A 160 4.97 12.08 6.84
N ASP A 161 4.87 11.10 7.74
CA ASP A 161 5.65 9.87 7.67
C ASP A 161 4.98 8.93 6.66
N THR A 162 5.58 8.80 5.48
CA THR A 162 5.01 8.00 4.39
C THR A 162 4.99 6.50 4.70
N SER A 163 5.74 6.04 5.71
CA SER A 163 5.67 4.67 6.24
C SER A 163 4.51 4.47 7.24
N GLN A 164 3.77 5.52 7.57
CA GLN A 164 2.71 5.56 8.57
C GLN A 164 1.39 6.07 7.99
N ARG A 165 1.04 5.62 6.78
CA ARG A 165 -0.26 5.90 6.15
C ARG A 165 -1.22 4.76 6.43
N PHE A 166 -2.42 5.09 6.92
CA PHE A 166 -3.42 4.11 7.33
C PHE A 166 -4.80 4.44 6.74
N ALA A 167 -5.61 3.42 6.54
CA ALA A 167 -6.99 3.55 6.09
C ALA A 167 -7.92 2.70 6.95
N LEU A 168 -9.08 3.25 7.32
CA LEU A 168 -10.11 2.51 8.01
C LEU A 168 -11.50 2.98 7.60
N GLY A 169 -12.49 2.16 7.86
CA GLY A 169 -13.89 2.49 7.69
C GLY A 169 -14.81 1.36 8.06
N PHE A 170 -16.08 1.70 8.26
CA PHE A 170 -17.16 0.77 8.56
C PHE A 170 -18.05 0.57 7.33
N SER A 171 -18.60 -0.64 7.13
CA SER A 171 -19.55 -0.96 6.07
C SER A 171 -19.00 -0.61 4.67
N TYR A 172 -19.62 0.29 3.93
CA TYR A 172 -19.09 0.75 2.63
C TYR A 172 -17.71 1.42 2.77
N GLY A 173 -17.46 2.14 3.87
CA GLY A 173 -16.13 2.68 4.17
C GLY A 173 -15.10 1.58 4.43
N GLY A 174 -15.51 0.48 5.05
CA GLY A 174 -14.69 -0.74 5.17
C GLY A 174 -14.37 -1.34 3.81
N ALA A 175 -15.34 -1.39 2.89
CA ALA A 175 -15.12 -1.83 1.52
C ALA A 175 -14.14 -0.92 0.77
N MET A 176 -14.21 0.40 0.96
CA MET A 176 -13.25 1.34 0.37
C MET A 176 -11.84 1.15 0.94
N SER A 177 -11.71 0.94 2.25
CA SER A 177 -10.42 0.62 2.89
C SER A 177 -9.83 -0.69 2.35
N TYR A 178 -10.68 -1.70 2.11
CA TYR A 178 -10.27 -2.95 1.46
C TYR A 178 -9.81 -2.72 0.01
N SER A 179 -10.52 -1.89 -0.75
CA SER A 179 -10.15 -1.55 -2.14
C SER A 179 -8.76 -0.88 -2.19
N LEU A 180 -8.43 -0.04 -1.21
CA LEU A 180 -7.09 0.54 -1.06
C LEU A 180 -6.03 -0.52 -0.70
N ALA A 181 -6.36 -1.47 0.16
CA ALA A 181 -5.46 -2.60 0.45
C ALA A 181 -5.11 -3.41 -0.81
N CYS A 182 -6.08 -3.56 -1.73
CA CYS A 182 -5.87 -4.24 -2.99
C CYS A 182 -5.03 -3.41 -3.98
N SER A 183 -5.38 -2.13 -4.15
CA SER A 183 -4.87 -1.28 -5.24
C SER A 183 -3.68 -0.40 -4.85
N ARG A 184 -3.43 -0.20 -3.54
CA ARG A 184 -2.38 0.68 -3.00
C ARG A 184 -1.59 0.03 -1.84
N PRO A 185 -1.22 -1.26 -1.94
CA PRO A 185 -0.56 -2.00 -0.84
C PRO A 185 0.83 -1.45 -0.47
N THR A 186 1.49 -0.73 -1.37
CA THR A 186 2.78 -0.07 -1.11
C THR A 186 2.65 1.37 -0.64
N VAL A 187 1.45 1.97 -0.75
CA VAL A 187 1.16 3.33 -0.30
C VAL A 187 0.70 3.35 1.14
N PHE A 188 -0.20 2.43 1.50
CA PHE A 188 -0.71 2.28 2.85
C PHE A 188 0.08 1.23 3.62
N ARG A 189 0.39 1.55 4.87
CA ARG A 189 1.10 0.64 5.79
C ARG A 189 0.19 -0.46 6.32
N ALA A 190 -1.05 -0.08 6.63
CA ALA A 190 -2.06 -1.00 7.12
C ALA A 190 -3.47 -0.47 6.86
N VAL A 191 -4.43 -1.38 6.86
CA VAL A 191 -5.86 -1.07 6.82
C VAL A 191 -6.62 -1.75 7.95
N ALA A 192 -7.69 -1.10 8.43
CA ALA A 192 -8.69 -1.69 9.31
C ALA A 192 -10.06 -1.69 8.63
N VAL A 193 -10.59 -2.88 8.36
CA VAL A 193 -11.85 -3.09 7.64
C VAL A 193 -12.92 -3.54 8.63
N GLN A 194 -13.86 -2.65 8.93
CA GLN A 194 -14.95 -2.92 9.88
C GLN A 194 -16.22 -3.30 9.12
N SER A 195 -16.73 -4.50 9.34
CA SER A 195 -17.94 -5.04 8.70
C SER A 195 -18.03 -4.69 7.21
N GLY A 196 -16.90 -4.81 6.50
CA GLY A 196 -16.77 -4.49 5.08
C GLY A 196 -17.11 -5.68 4.18
N GLY A 197 -17.21 -5.39 2.88
CA GLY A 197 -17.42 -6.35 1.81
C GLY A 197 -16.70 -5.92 0.54
N LEU A 198 -16.91 -6.62 -0.58
CA LEU A 198 -16.27 -6.33 -1.87
C LEU A 198 -17.00 -5.23 -2.68
N LEU A 199 -17.64 -4.26 -2.01
CA LEU A 199 -18.52 -3.27 -2.66
C LEU A 199 -17.76 -2.24 -3.50
N SER A 200 -16.53 -1.90 -3.12
CA SER A 200 -15.69 -0.93 -3.83
C SER A 200 -14.67 -1.59 -4.78
N GLY A 201 -14.83 -2.90 -5.02
CA GLY A 201 -13.94 -3.71 -5.84
C GLY A 201 -12.58 -3.99 -5.18
N CYS A 202 -11.76 -4.76 -5.90
CA CYS A 202 -10.39 -5.11 -5.50
C CYS A 202 -9.55 -5.20 -6.78
N SER A 203 -9.04 -4.08 -7.26
CA SER A 203 -8.08 -4.06 -8.37
C SER A 203 -6.69 -4.38 -7.83
N GLY A 204 -6.07 -5.45 -8.30
CA GLY A 204 -4.83 -6.00 -7.75
C GLY A 204 -5.11 -7.08 -6.70
N GLY A 205 -4.92 -6.78 -5.42
CA GLY A 205 -5.27 -7.69 -4.30
C GLY A 205 -4.39 -8.94 -4.19
N THR A 206 -3.17 -8.90 -4.73
CA THR A 206 -2.20 -10.00 -4.69
C THR A 206 -0.95 -9.67 -3.87
N GLN A 207 -0.78 -8.42 -3.50
CA GLN A 207 0.37 -7.95 -2.74
C GLN A 207 0.09 -7.96 -1.23
N PRO A 208 1.12 -8.12 -0.40
CA PRO A 208 0.96 -8.06 1.05
C PRO A 208 0.70 -6.64 1.55
N ILE A 209 -0.17 -6.52 2.56
CA ILE A 209 -0.37 -5.33 3.38
C ILE A 209 -0.81 -5.76 4.78
N ALA A 210 -0.46 -5.04 5.83
CA ALA A 210 -0.96 -5.34 7.16
C ALA A 210 -2.48 -5.11 7.23
N TYR A 211 -3.22 -6.10 7.73
CA TYR A 211 -4.67 -6.15 7.63
C TYR A 211 -5.34 -6.48 8.97
N LEU A 212 -6.23 -5.62 9.42
CA LEU A 212 -7.13 -5.88 10.54
C LEU A 212 -8.57 -5.98 10.03
N GLY A 213 -9.19 -7.13 10.16
CA GLY A 213 -10.62 -7.32 9.92
C GLY A 213 -11.40 -7.30 11.24
N ILE A 214 -12.49 -6.56 11.29
CA ILE A 214 -13.42 -6.47 12.44
C ILE A 214 -14.81 -6.77 11.92
N HIS A 215 -15.53 -7.76 12.47
CA HIS A 215 -16.83 -8.14 11.91
C HIS A 215 -17.77 -8.78 12.94
N GLY A 216 -19.04 -8.39 12.88
CA GLY A 216 -20.09 -8.98 13.67
C GLY A 216 -20.49 -10.36 13.16
N ILE A 217 -20.54 -11.37 14.03
CA ILE A 217 -20.93 -12.75 13.62
C ILE A 217 -22.40 -12.87 13.25
N ARG A 218 -23.22 -11.92 13.69
CA ARG A 218 -24.66 -11.83 13.37
C ARG A 218 -24.96 -10.73 12.33
N ASP A 219 -23.96 -10.26 11.61
CA ASP A 219 -24.14 -9.24 10.56
C ASP A 219 -25.05 -9.78 9.45
N SER A 220 -26.23 -9.16 9.31
CA SER A 220 -27.25 -9.52 8.31
C SER A 220 -27.19 -8.61 7.06
N VAL A 221 -26.36 -7.57 7.06
CA VAL A 221 -26.18 -6.62 5.93
C VAL A 221 -25.02 -7.09 5.05
N LEU A 222 -23.85 -7.22 5.64
CA LEU A 222 -22.65 -7.78 4.98
C LEU A 222 -22.19 -8.99 5.81
N GLY A 223 -22.82 -10.14 5.58
CA GLY A 223 -22.64 -11.34 6.41
C GLY A 223 -21.16 -11.63 6.72
N VAL A 224 -20.89 -12.15 7.92
CA VAL A 224 -19.53 -12.43 8.42
C VAL A 224 -18.67 -13.26 7.45
N GLY A 225 -19.29 -14.08 6.61
CA GLY A 225 -18.61 -14.80 5.52
C GLY A 225 -17.87 -13.89 4.56
N SER A 226 -18.43 -12.71 4.27
CA SER A 226 -17.73 -11.68 3.46
C SER A 226 -16.46 -11.21 4.16
N GLY A 227 -16.55 -10.80 5.44
CA GLY A 227 -15.39 -10.39 6.23
C GLY A 227 -14.30 -11.44 6.32
N ARG A 228 -14.68 -12.71 6.51
CA ARG A 228 -13.74 -13.84 6.51
C ARG A 228 -13.03 -13.99 5.17
N SER A 229 -13.75 -13.86 4.05
CA SER A 229 -13.17 -13.95 2.70
C SER A 229 -12.17 -12.82 2.44
N LEU A 230 -12.48 -11.58 2.86
CA LEU A 230 -11.56 -10.44 2.76
C LEU A 230 -10.28 -10.69 3.57
N ARG A 231 -10.41 -11.13 4.83
CA ARG A 231 -9.31 -11.52 5.71
C ARG A 231 -8.43 -12.61 5.09
N ASP A 232 -9.03 -13.67 4.56
CA ASP A 232 -8.31 -14.83 4.03
C ASP A 232 -7.49 -14.48 2.80
N THR A 233 -7.88 -13.45 2.05
CA THR A 233 -7.07 -12.90 0.96
C THR A 233 -5.73 -12.41 1.50
N PHE A 234 -5.72 -11.64 2.58
CA PHE A 234 -4.48 -11.14 3.14
C PHE A 234 -3.74 -12.14 4.04
N VAL A 235 -4.43 -13.14 4.61
CA VAL A 235 -3.75 -14.31 5.21
C VAL A 235 -2.85 -14.99 4.17
N ARG A 236 -3.36 -15.22 2.96
CA ARG A 236 -2.58 -15.81 1.86
C ARG A 236 -1.48 -14.88 1.35
N ASN A 237 -1.81 -13.62 1.04
CA ASN A 237 -0.85 -12.67 0.46
C ASN A 237 0.32 -12.37 1.40
N ASN A 238 0.03 -12.30 2.70
CA ASN A 238 1.03 -12.03 3.73
C ASN A 238 1.81 -13.29 4.15
N GLY A 239 1.47 -14.46 3.61
CA GLY A 239 2.12 -15.72 3.92
C GLY A 239 1.89 -16.20 5.35
N CYS A 240 0.78 -15.81 5.96
CA CYS A 240 0.44 -16.22 7.32
C CYS A 240 0.04 -17.71 7.37
N THR A 241 0.25 -18.33 8.51
CA THR A 241 -0.27 -19.68 8.77
C THR A 241 -1.79 -19.65 8.79
N ALA A 242 -2.41 -20.41 7.89
CA ALA A 242 -3.87 -20.54 7.85
C ALA A 242 -4.38 -21.14 9.16
N GLN A 243 -5.44 -20.55 9.71
CA GLN A 243 -6.10 -21.02 10.93
C GLN A 243 -7.58 -20.63 10.92
N ASN A 244 -8.34 -21.30 11.74
CA ASN A 244 -9.75 -21.02 11.99
C ASN A 244 -9.85 -20.25 13.31
N PRO A 245 -9.85 -18.90 13.30
CA PRO A 245 -9.84 -18.14 14.55
C PRO A 245 -11.14 -18.40 15.34
N PRO A 246 -11.06 -18.56 16.67
CA PRO A 246 -12.24 -18.70 17.50
C PRO A 246 -13.08 -17.42 17.45
N GLU A 247 -14.39 -17.60 17.33
CA GLU A 247 -15.35 -16.50 17.36
C GLU A 247 -16.19 -16.56 18.66
N PRO A 248 -16.80 -15.45 19.09
CA PRO A 248 -17.64 -15.45 20.27
C PRO A 248 -18.91 -16.27 20.05
N SER A 249 -19.49 -16.81 21.13
CA SER A 249 -20.78 -17.48 21.07
C SER A 249 -21.90 -16.45 20.85
N GLN A 250 -22.94 -16.83 20.10
CA GLN A 250 -24.13 -15.99 19.96
C GLN A 250 -24.79 -15.76 21.31
N GLY A 251 -25.22 -14.52 21.59
CA GLY A 251 -25.80 -14.10 22.85
C GLY A 251 -24.79 -13.71 23.92
N SER A 252 -23.49 -13.88 23.68
CA SER A 252 -22.44 -13.56 24.65
C SER A 252 -22.17 -12.07 24.80
N LEU A 253 -22.49 -11.27 23.77
CA LEU A 253 -22.16 -9.84 23.67
C LEU A 253 -20.68 -9.57 23.99
N THR A 254 -19.80 -10.42 23.47
CA THR A 254 -18.35 -10.30 23.66
C THR A 254 -17.65 -10.23 22.30
N HIS A 255 -16.36 -9.90 22.32
CA HIS A 255 -15.50 -9.99 21.13
C HIS A 255 -14.31 -10.91 21.37
N ARG A 256 -13.69 -11.35 20.28
CA ARG A 256 -12.42 -12.10 20.28
C ARG A 256 -11.50 -11.56 19.20
N VAL A 257 -10.25 -11.28 19.60
CA VAL A 257 -9.20 -10.82 18.68
C VAL A 257 -8.18 -11.95 18.50
N THR A 258 -7.91 -12.30 17.26
CA THR A 258 -6.91 -13.31 16.90
C THR A 258 -5.87 -12.69 15.99
N THR A 259 -4.60 -12.75 16.36
CA THR A 259 -3.48 -12.40 15.50
C THR A 259 -2.97 -13.67 14.81
N TYR A 260 -2.79 -13.62 13.50
CA TYR A 260 -2.25 -14.74 12.72
C TYR A 260 -0.74 -14.86 12.91
N SER A 261 -0.27 -16.11 13.04
CA SER A 261 1.16 -16.43 13.11
C SER A 261 1.76 -16.69 11.73
N GLY A 262 3.09 -16.75 11.65
CA GLY A 262 3.82 -17.12 10.44
C GLY A 262 3.75 -16.09 9.32
N CYS A 263 3.09 -14.95 9.52
CA CYS A 263 3.03 -13.89 8.52
C CYS A 263 4.44 -13.36 8.18
N ARG A 264 4.62 -12.95 6.93
CA ARG A 264 5.82 -12.23 6.51
C ARG A 264 6.07 -11.03 7.43
N ALA A 265 7.34 -10.83 7.82
CA ALA A 265 7.74 -9.73 8.69
C ALA A 265 7.23 -8.38 8.19
N GLY A 266 6.57 -7.64 9.06
CA GLY A 266 5.96 -6.36 8.72
C GLY A 266 4.54 -6.43 8.16
N TYR A 267 3.97 -7.60 7.88
CA TYR A 267 2.65 -7.74 7.29
C TYR A 267 1.70 -8.59 8.16
N PRO A 268 1.44 -8.21 9.42
CA PRO A 268 0.54 -8.94 10.29
C PRO A 268 -0.89 -8.96 9.75
N VAL A 269 -1.62 -10.03 10.07
CA VAL A 269 -3.07 -10.11 9.90
C VAL A 269 -3.69 -10.33 11.27
N ALA A 270 -4.74 -9.58 11.57
CA ALA A 270 -5.56 -9.77 12.76
C ALA A 270 -7.05 -9.84 12.40
N TRP A 271 -7.80 -10.58 13.20
CA TRP A 271 -9.24 -10.75 13.06
C TRP A 271 -9.92 -10.54 14.41
N ALA A 272 -10.82 -9.57 14.46
CA ALA A 272 -11.67 -9.29 15.61
C ALA A 272 -13.12 -9.63 15.27
N ALA A 273 -13.62 -10.73 15.77
CA ALA A 273 -15.02 -11.12 15.65
C ALA A 273 -15.79 -10.68 16.90
N PHE A 274 -17.01 -10.17 16.75
CA PHE A 274 -17.85 -9.76 17.87
C PHE A 274 -19.28 -10.28 17.72
N ASP A 275 -19.94 -10.52 18.86
CA ASP A 275 -21.29 -11.06 18.89
C ASP A 275 -22.35 -9.98 18.80
N GLU A 276 -22.42 -9.33 17.65
CA GLU A 276 -23.44 -8.35 17.29
C GLU A 276 -23.71 -8.39 15.78
N GLY A 277 -24.63 -7.54 15.34
CA GLY A 277 -24.99 -7.35 13.94
C GLY A 277 -24.06 -6.37 13.21
N HIS A 278 -24.66 -5.60 12.28
CA HIS A 278 -23.97 -4.62 11.46
C HIS A 278 -23.83 -3.28 12.18
N ILE A 279 -22.90 -3.20 13.14
CA ILE A 279 -22.67 -1.99 13.95
C ILE A 279 -21.19 -1.59 13.93
N ALA A 280 -20.92 -0.31 14.13
CA ALA A 280 -19.58 0.26 13.97
C ALA A 280 -18.81 0.38 15.30
N ALA A 281 -19.50 0.50 16.41
CA ALA A 281 -18.93 0.73 17.74
C ALA A 281 -19.48 -0.26 18.78
N PRO A 282 -19.33 -1.60 18.54
CA PRO A 282 -19.81 -2.61 19.49
C PRO A 282 -19.09 -2.48 20.83
N GLN A 283 -19.82 -2.87 21.88
CA GLN A 283 -19.32 -2.89 23.26
C GLN A 283 -19.53 -4.27 23.89
N ASP A 284 -18.65 -4.67 24.81
CA ASP A 284 -18.86 -5.91 25.53
C ASP A 284 -19.91 -5.75 26.63
N GLY A 285 -20.71 -6.80 26.81
CA GLY A 285 -21.71 -6.91 27.87
C GLY A 285 -22.98 -6.09 27.66
N ALA A 286 -23.13 -5.37 26.54
CA ALA A 286 -24.35 -4.65 26.20
C ALA A 286 -24.54 -4.52 24.69
N PRO A 287 -25.77 -4.55 24.18
CA PRO A 287 -26.02 -4.44 22.75
C PRO A 287 -25.88 -2.99 22.26
N GLY A 288 -25.61 -2.85 20.95
CA GLY A 288 -25.63 -1.58 20.22
C GLY A 288 -24.33 -0.77 20.29
N ASP A 289 -24.29 0.31 19.53
CA ASP A 289 -23.15 1.20 19.44
C ASP A 289 -22.92 2.03 20.71
N SER A 290 -21.64 2.19 21.11
CA SER A 290 -21.24 3.09 22.18
C SER A 290 -19.87 3.69 21.92
N GLY A 291 -19.80 4.97 21.62
CA GLY A 291 -18.54 5.66 21.35
C GLY A 291 -17.55 5.64 22.53
N SER A 292 -18.05 5.64 23.76
CA SER A 292 -17.21 5.67 24.97
C SER A 292 -16.85 4.31 25.53
N ARG A 293 -17.62 3.24 25.21
CA ARG A 293 -17.42 1.90 25.76
C ARG A 293 -16.95 0.88 24.73
N THR A 294 -16.96 1.23 23.45
CA THR A 294 -16.47 0.33 22.40
C THR A 294 -14.97 0.05 22.53
N TRP A 295 -14.59 -1.18 22.33
CA TRP A 295 -13.21 -1.66 22.30
C TRP A 295 -12.52 -1.40 20.93
N VAL A 296 -13.30 -1.15 19.86
CA VAL A 296 -12.82 -1.06 18.47
C VAL A 296 -11.71 -0.02 18.29
N PRO A 297 -11.82 1.23 18.78
CA PRO A 297 -10.75 2.21 18.60
C PRO A 297 -9.42 1.76 19.21
N ALA A 298 -9.47 1.11 20.37
CA ALA A 298 -8.26 0.64 21.06
C ALA A 298 -7.54 -0.46 20.24
N GLU A 299 -8.27 -1.43 19.68
CA GLU A 299 -7.69 -2.49 18.85
C GLU A 299 -7.16 -1.94 17.51
N VAL A 300 -7.88 -1.01 16.86
CA VAL A 300 -7.38 -0.35 15.65
C VAL A 300 -6.13 0.47 15.93
N TRP A 301 -6.13 1.26 17.00
CA TRP A 301 -4.98 2.08 17.39
C TRP A 301 -3.76 1.24 17.71
N LYS A 302 -3.93 0.18 18.50
CA LYS A 302 -2.89 -0.82 18.79
C LYS A 302 -2.34 -1.44 17.50
N PHE A 303 -3.22 -1.79 16.55
CA PHE A 303 -2.82 -2.36 15.27
C PHE A 303 -2.03 -1.35 14.41
N PHE A 304 -2.41 -0.09 14.40
CA PHE A 304 -1.69 0.93 13.62
C PHE A 304 -0.37 1.36 14.27
N THR A 305 -0.32 1.42 15.60
CA THR A 305 0.87 1.90 16.33
C THR A 305 1.96 0.85 16.54
N GLN A 306 1.69 -0.42 16.23
CA GLN A 306 2.74 -1.46 16.27
C GLN A 306 3.86 -1.22 15.25
N PHE A 307 3.62 -0.39 14.24
CA PHE A 307 4.61 -0.06 13.24
C PHE A 307 5.45 1.12 13.72
N SER A 308 6.75 0.89 13.87
CA SER A 308 7.69 1.98 14.20
C SER A 308 7.79 2.94 13.02
N SER A 309 7.92 4.23 13.32
CA SER A 309 8.37 5.20 12.32
C SER A 309 9.79 4.82 11.88
N THR A 310 10.00 4.67 10.57
CA THR A 310 11.34 4.48 10.00
C THR A 310 12.05 5.81 9.78
N ALA A 311 11.40 6.92 10.10
CA ALA A 311 12.04 8.23 10.08
C ALA A 311 13.01 8.32 11.26
N THR A 312 14.30 8.18 11.00
CA THR A 312 15.33 8.59 11.94
C THR A 312 15.18 10.10 12.14
N PRO A 313 15.10 10.62 13.39
CA PRO A 313 15.08 12.05 13.60
C PRO A 313 16.33 12.64 12.95
N SER A 314 16.15 13.57 12.01
CA SER A 314 17.25 14.31 11.42
C SER A 314 17.99 15.03 12.56
N PRO A 315 19.32 14.89 12.69
CA PRO A 315 20.04 15.66 13.69
C PRO A 315 19.80 17.14 13.38
N SER A 316 19.44 17.89 14.43
CA SER A 316 19.30 19.36 14.39
C SER A 316 20.54 19.94 13.72
N PRO A 317 20.40 20.90 12.79
CA PRO A 317 21.55 21.45 12.08
C PRO A 317 22.49 22.14 13.07
N SER A 318 23.69 21.56 13.22
CA SER A 318 24.82 22.24 13.85
C SER A 318 25.27 23.39 12.93
N PRO A 319 25.66 24.56 13.42
CA PRO A 319 25.92 25.71 12.59
C PRO A 319 27.03 25.47 11.57
N SER A 320 26.74 25.89 10.37
CA SER A 320 27.38 25.78 9.10
C SER A 320 28.90 26.07 9.14
N ALA A 321 29.68 25.13 8.59
CA ALA A 321 31.00 25.45 8.04
C ALA A 321 30.83 25.79 6.57
N THR A 322 31.47 26.91 6.15
CA THR A 322 31.46 27.46 4.79
C THR A 322 31.98 26.45 3.76
N PRO A 323 31.29 26.27 2.59
CA PRO A 323 31.74 25.31 1.60
C PRO A 323 32.96 25.84 0.80
N SER A 324 34.00 25.02 0.72
CA SER A 324 35.09 25.13 -0.25
C SER A 324 34.68 24.50 -1.57
N PRO A 325 35.04 25.03 -2.75
CA PRO A 325 34.59 24.50 -4.03
C PRO A 325 35.21 23.11 -4.32
N SER A 326 34.33 22.15 -4.59
CA SER A 326 34.71 20.79 -5.00
C SER A 326 34.81 20.67 -6.52
N PRO A 327 35.77 19.90 -7.05
CA PRO A 327 35.97 19.75 -8.51
C PRO A 327 34.86 18.88 -9.13
N SER A 328 34.54 19.20 -10.38
CA SER A 328 33.58 18.50 -11.24
C SER A 328 33.97 17.02 -11.45
N PRO A 329 33.10 16.03 -11.29
CA PRO A 329 33.46 14.64 -11.51
C PRO A 329 33.41 14.25 -12.99
N THR A 330 34.38 13.48 -13.39
CA THR A 330 34.50 12.79 -14.68
C THR A 330 33.42 11.66 -14.76
N PRO A 331 32.80 11.40 -15.94
CA PRO A 331 31.78 10.37 -16.09
C PRO A 331 32.34 8.95 -15.87
N GLY A 332 31.79 8.26 -14.86
CA GLY A 332 32.10 6.84 -14.60
C GLY A 332 30.95 5.93 -15.03
N THR A 333 31.25 4.87 -15.73
CA THR A 333 30.31 3.81 -16.15
C THR A 333 29.87 2.98 -14.95
N GLY A 334 28.54 2.83 -14.72
CA GLY A 334 27.99 1.82 -13.81
C GLY A 334 27.46 2.31 -12.47
N ALA A 335 27.23 3.63 -12.26
CA ALA A 335 26.71 4.16 -10.99
C ALA A 335 25.18 4.00 -10.80
N CYS A 336 24.47 3.28 -11.68
CA CYS A 336 23.04 3.04 -11.59
C CYS A 336 22.63 1.67 -12.17
N ARG A 337 21.53 1.14 -11.64
CA ARG A 337 20.85 -0.04 -12.17
C ARG A 337 19.38 0.24 -12.37
N VAL A 338 18.80 -0.24 -13.49
CA VAL A 338 17.39 -0.09 -13.83
C VAL A 338 16.75 -1.45 -14.05
N ALA A 339 15.65 -1.72 -13.35
CA ALA A 339 14.76 -2.84 -13.62
C ALA A 339 13.46 -2.31 -14.25
N TYR A 340 13.09 -2.85 -15.42
CA TYR A 340 11.90 -2.41 -16.18
C TYR A 340 10.93 -3.57 -16.33
N THR A 341 9.78 -3.47 -15.70
CA THR A 341 8.68 -4.43 -15.81
C THR A 341 7.54 -3.80 -16.60
N MET A 342 6.94 -4.58 -17.52
CA MET A 342 5.83 -4.13 -18.35
C MET A 342 4.70 -5.16 -18.33
N ASN A 343 3.46 -4.69 -18.10
CA ASN A 343 2.23 -5.48 -18.25
C ASN A 343 1.43 -4.90 -19.41
N SER A 344 1.29 -5.66 -20.50
CA SER A 344 0.64 -5.23 -21.74
C SER A 344 -0.73 -5.88 -21.96
N TRP A 345 -1.61 -5.15 -22.67
CA TRP A 345 -2.89 -5.61 -23.19
C TRP A 345 -3.04 -5.15 -24.64
N ASN A 346 -4.18 -5.38 -25.28
CA ASN A 346 -4.36 -5.24 -26.74
C ASN A 346 -3.87 -3.92 -27.37
N ASN A 347 -3.97 -2.78 -26.68
CA ASN A 347 -3.63 -1.46 -27.23
C ASN A 347 -2.88 -0.57 -26.24
N GLY A 348 -2.38 -1.12 -25.13
CA GLY A 348 -1.66 -0.36 -24.13
C GLY A 348 -0.89 -1.23 -23.14
N PHE A 349 -0.17 -0.57 -22.25
CA PHE A 349 0.60 -1.23 -21.19
C PHE A 349 0.84 -0.28 -20.02
N THR A 350 1.14 -0.85 -18.87
CA THR A 350 1.71 -0.16 -17.72
C THR A 350 3.14 -0.63 -17.45
N THR A 351 3.93 0.24 -16.87
CA THR A 351 5.30 -0.08 -16.46
C THR A 351 5.54 0.19 -14.99
N ALA A 352 6.43 -0.63 -14.39
CA ALA A 352 7.11 -0.32 -13.15
C ALA A 352 8.62 -0.28 -13.45
N ILE A 353 9.27 0.84 -13.13
CA ILE A 353 10.69 1.08 -13.38
C ILE A 353 11.36 1.36 -12.04
N SER A 354 12.17 0.42 -11.59
CA SER A 354 12.99 0.59 -10.38
C SER A 354 14.35 1.15 -10.76
N ILE A 355 14.73 2.30 -10.19
CA ILE A 355 16.02 2.97 -10.39
C ILE A 355 16.82 2.81 -9.11
N THR A 356 17.99 2.18 -9.17
CA THR A 356 18.90 2.01 -8.03
C THR A 356 20.16 2.85 -8.25
N ASN A 357 20.54 3.67 -7.28
CA ASN A 357 21.83 4.32 -7.24
C ASN A 357 22.89 3.31 -6.74
N THR A 358 23.69 2.77 -7.63
CA THR A 358 24.78 1.83 -7.31
C THR A 358 26.14 2.55 -7.09
N GLY A 359 26.16 3.88 -7.22
CA GLY A 359 27.33 4.71 -6.92
C GLY A 359 27.53 4.95 -5.44
N SER A 360 28.63 5.58 -5.09
CA SER A 360 29.00 5.92 -3.70
C SER A 360 28.51 7.29 -3.24
N THR A 361 27.92 8.10 -4.14
CA THR A 361 27.43 9.45 -3.85
C THR A 361 25.91 9.52 -3.97
N ALA A 362 25.27 10.30 -3.09
CA ALA A 362 23.84 10.56 -3.18
C ALA A 362 23.52 11.46 -4.38
N LEU A 363 22.45 11.12 -5.10
CA LEU A 363 21.90 11.96 -6.15
C LEU A 363 20.90 12.95 -5.51
N ASN A 364 21.07 14.25 -5.81
CA ASN A 364 20.14 15.31 -5.43
C ASN A 364 19.55 15.92 -6.70
N GLY A 365 18.54 15.27 -7.22
CA GLY A 365 17.97 15.46 -8.55
C GLY A 365 18.46 14.37 -9.51
N TRP A 366 17.50 13.78 -10.22
CA TRP A 366 17.79 12.75 -11.21
C TRP A 366 16.89 12.89 -12.44
N SER A 367 17.42 12.49 -13.57
CA SER A 367 16.71 12.35 -14.83
C SER A 367 17.12 11.02 -15.48
N LEU A 368 16.14 10.13 -15.67
CA LEU A 368 16.31 8.87 -16.37
C LEU A 368 15.89 9.03 -17.83
N SER A 369 16.82 8.82 -18.75
CA SER A 369 16.54 8.85 -20.19
C SER A 369 16.48 7.44 -20.77
N PHE A 370 15.48 7.19 -21.62
CA PHE A 370 15.28 5.94 -22.35
C PHE A 370 14.48 6.19 -23.64
N THR A 371 14.65 5.33 -24.63
CA THR A 371 13.90 5.47 -25.89
C THR A 371 12.77 4.45 -25.95
N LEU A 372 11.53 4.93 -26.06
CA LEU A 372 10.37 4.10 -26.32
C LEU A 372 10.44 3.52 -27.73
N PRO A 373 10.19 2.20 -27.91
CA PRO A 373 10.02 1.61 -29.22
C PRO A 373 8.97 2.32 -30.06
N SER A 374 9.15 2.31 -31.39
CA SER A 374 8.21 2.96 -32.33
C SER A 374 6.78 2.45 -32.13
N GLY A 375 5.83 3.38 -32.16
CA GLY A 375 4.41 3.12 -31.96
C GLY A 375 3.95 3.10 -30.50
N GLN A 376 4.85 3.39 -29.55
CA GLN A 376 4.51 3.55 -28.14
C GLN A 376 4.39 5.03 -27.76
N ALA A 377 3.39 5.37 -26.94
CA ALA A 377 3.15 6.74 -26.46
C ALA A 377 2.64 6.74 -25.01
N ILE A 378 3.32 7.48 -24.13
CA ILE A 378 2.92 7.65 -22.71
C ILE A 378 1.64 8.47 -22.65
N THR A 379 0.64 7.97 -21.92
CA THR A 379 -0.64 8.65 -21.69
C THR A 379 -0.76 9.23 -20.27
N SER A 380 -0.11 8.61 -19.30
CA SER A 380 -0.03 9.10 -17.92
C SER A 380 1.19 8.50 -17.24
N GLY A 381 1.72 9.15 -16.19
CA GLY A 381 2.84 8.64 -15.44
C GLY A 381 2.76 9.03 -13.97
N TRP A 382 3.49 8.31 -13.12
CA TRP A 382 3.58 8.54 -11.67
C TRP A 382 5.02 8.51 -11.18
N ASN A 383 5.27 9.23 -10.11
CA ASN A 383 6.58 9.39 -9.45
C ASN A 383 7.68 10.01 -10.32
N ALA A 384 7.35 10.50 -11.52
CA ALA A 384 8.23 11.26 -12.39
C ALA A 384 7.42 12.16 -13.33
N THR A 385 8.05 13.19 -13.87
CA THR A 385 7.55 13.93 -15.04
C THR A 385 8.17 13.36 -16.30
N TYR A 386 7.35 13.04 -17.30
CA TYR A 386 7.80 12.41 -18.55
C TYR A 386 7.68 13.40 -19.72
N SER A 387 8.80 13.67 -20.39
CA SER A 387 8.82 14.57 -21.56
C SER A 387 10.00 14.22 -22.49
N PRO A 388 9.77 14.13 -23.81
CA PRO A 388 8.47 14.00 -24.48
C PRO A 388 7.76 12.68 -24.11
N THR A 389 6.54 12.50 -24.60
CA THR A 389 5.75 11.27 -24.34
C THR A 389 5.99 10.16 -25.34
N THR A 390 6.80 10.40 -26.38
CA THR A 390 7.17 9.44 -27.43
C THR A 390 8.66 9.57 -27.76
N GLY A 391 9.23 8.54 -28.38
CA GLY A 391 10.64 8.55 -28.78
C GLY A 391 11.57 8.51 -27.55
N THR A 392 12.61 9.35 -27.54
CA THR A 392 13.52 9.43 -26.39
C THR A 392 12.87 10.26 -25.28
N VAL A 393 12.50 9.61 -24.21
CA VAL A 393 11.80 10.17 -23.05
C VAL A 393 12.80 10.46 -21.94
N ASN A 394 12.65 11.63 -21.29
CA ASN A 394 13.28 11.95 -20.02
C ASN A 394 12.23 11.85 -18.91
N ALA A 395 12.43 10.93 -17.98
CA ALA A 395 11.69 10.84 -16.73
C ALA A 395 12.48 11.58 -15.66
N ALA A 396 12.06 12.80 -15.32
CA ALA A 396 12.70 13.61 -14.29
C ALA A 396 12.03 13.42 -12.93
N ASN A 397 12.82 13.52 -11.86
CA ASN A 397 12.30 13.47 -10.50
C ASN A 397 11.19 14.50 -10.28
N VAL A 398 10.28 14.16 -9.41
CA VAL A 398 9.33 15.10 -8.80
C VAL A 398 9.88 15.57 -7.45
N GLY A 399 9.28 16.62 -6.88
CA GLY A 399 9.84 17.28 -5.70
C GLY A 399 10.14 16.38 -4.49
N TYR A 400 9.40 15.29 -4.33
CA TYR A 400 9.53 14.39 -3.17
C TYR A 400 10.54 13.24 -3.37
N ASN A 401 11.02 12.97 -4.58
CA ASN A 401 11.92 11.85 -4.86
C ASN A 401 13.22 12.26 -5.54
N ALA A 402 13.61 13.53 -5.43
CA ALA A 402 14.82 14.07 -6.02
C ALA A 402 16.10 13.50 -5.38
N ALA A 403 16.05 13.15 -4.09
CA ALA A 403 17.19 12.58 -3.38
C ALA A 403 17.20 11.04 -3.50
N LEU A 404 18.33 10.48 -3.97
CA LEU A 404 18.54 9.04 -4.06
C LEU A 404 19.92 8.69 -3.48
N ALA A 405 19.93 8.18 -2.25
CA ALA A 405 21.14 7.82 -1.52
C ALA A 405 21.89 6.65 -2.19
N PRO A 406 23.20 6.47 -1.93
CA PRO A 406 23.94 5.28 -2.34
C PRO A 406 23.25 3.99 -1.89
N GLY A 407 23.09 3.03 -2.80
CA GLY A 407 22.40 1.76 -2.55
C GLY A 407 20.87 1.84 -2.50
N ALA A 408 20.27 3.04 -2.47
CA ALA A 408 18.83 3.21 -2.45
C ALA A 408 18.21 3.00 -3.84
N SER A 409 16.93 2.59 -3.84
CA SER A 409 16.10 2.45 -5.03
C SER A 409 14.83 3.27 -4.91
N LEU A 410 14.32 3.76 -6.04
CA LEU A 410 13.00 4.37 -6.16
C LEU A 410 12.24 3.72 -7.31
N GLU A 411 10.92 3.77 -7.26
CA GLU A 411 10.06 3.25 -8.31
C GLU A 411 9.28 4.38 -8.98
N ILE A 412 9.32 4.40 -10.31
CA ILE A 412 8.51 5.25 -11.16
C ILE A 412 7.72 4.38 -12.12
N GLY A 413 6.73 4.93 -12.80
CA GLY A 413 6.02 4.17 -13.81
C GLY A 413 5.14 5.04 -14.69
N PHE A 414 4.65 4.43 -15.76
CA PHE A 414 3.73 5.10 -16.66
C PHE A 414 2.76 4.11 -17.31
N GLN A 415 1.66 4.63 -17.77
CA GLN A 415 0.76 3.97 -18.71
C GLN A 415 1.03 4.52 -20.11
N ALA A 416 0.99 3.65 -21.10
CA ALA A 416 1.21 4.00 -22.50
C ALA A 416 0.28 3.22 -23.44
N THR A 417 0.06 3.76 -24.62
CA THR A 417 -0.53 3.04 -25.76
C THR A 417 0.57 2.43 -26.64
N HIS A 418 0.21 1.43 -27.44
CA HIS A 418 1.05 0.88 -28.51
C HIS A 418 0.21 0.48 -29.74
N SER A 419 0.86 0.48 -30.91
CA SER A 419 0.29 0.04 -32.18
C SER A 419 0.75 -1.39 -32.55
N GLY A 420 0.78 -2.31 -31.56
CA GLY A 420 1.22 -3.69 -31.74
C GLY A 420 2.65 -3.96 -31.27
N ASN A 421 3.50 -2.95 -31.05
CA ASN A 421 4.86 -3.12 -30.56
C ASN A 421 4.91 -3.10 -29.04
N THR A 422 5.19 -4.23 -28.41
CA THR A 422 5.33 -4.41 -26.95
C THR A 422 6.76 -4.62 -26.50
N SER A 423 7.75 -4.23 -27.31
CA SER A 423 9.17 -4.31 -26.93
C SER A 423 9.48 -3.33 -25.79
N LYS A 424 10.51 -3.64 -25.02
CA LYS A 424 10.99 -2.77 -23.93
C LYS A 424 12.12 -1.85 -24.44
N PRO A 425 12.36 -0.70 -23.80
CA PRO A 425 13.58 0.08 -24.02
C PRO A 425 14.84 -0.77 -23.82
N SER A 426 15.83 -0.61 -24.69
CA SER A 426 17.06 -1.42 -24.68
C SER A 426 18.16 -0.87 -23.75
N SER A 427 18.10 0.40 -23.40
CA SER A 427 19.09 1.05 -22.56
C SER A 427 18.49 2.21 -21.76
N PHE A 428 19.13 2.52 -20.64
CA PHE A 428 18.77 3.61 -19.75
C PHE A 428 19.99 4.40 -19.34
N THR A 429 19.85 5.72 -19.22
CA THR A 429 20.88 6.59 -18.67
C THR A 429 20.32 7.43 -17.53
N LEU A 430 21.03 7.49 -16.42
CA LEU A 430 20.67 8.30 -15.26
C LEU A 430 21.66 9.47 -15.13
N ASN A 431 21.17 10.69 -15.23
CA ASN A 431 22.00 11.90 -15.28
C ASN A 431 23.16 11.81 -16.29
N GLY A 432 22.88 11.23 -17.47
CA GLY A 432 23.86 11.03 -18.53
C GLY A 432 24.77 9.81 -18.39
N ASN A 433 24.74 9.08 -17.28
CA ASN A 433 25.52 7.86 -17.06
C ASN A 433 24.71 6.62 -17.42
N THR A 434 25.31 5.70 -18.20
CA THR A 434 24.65 4.45 -18.59
C THR A 434 24.42 3.53 -17.39
N CYS A 435 23.17 3.10 -17.20
CA CYS A 435 22.79 2.16 -16.15
C CYS A 435 22.93 0.71 -16.62
N THR A 436 23.22 -0.18 -15.69
CA THR A 436 23.03 -1.61 -15.90
C THR A 436 21.53 -1.95 -15.88
N THR A 437 21.09 -2.87 -16.73
CA THR A 437 19.70 -3.39 -16.74
C THR A 437 19.62 -4.70 -15.97
N ALA A 438 18.48 -4.90 -15.23
CA ALA A 438 18.20 -6.12 -14.47
C ALA A 438 16.98 -6.84 -15.06
#